data_1a0a3d9ecce14eee5abcdc67b2692fd1
#
_entry.id   1a0a3d9ecce14eee5abcdc67b2692fd1
#
_cell.length_a   1.000
_cell.length_b   1.000
_cell.length_c   1.000
_cell.angle_alpha   90.00
_cell.angle_beta   90.00
_cell.angle_gamma   90.00
#
_symmetry.space_group_name_H-M   'P 1'
#
loop_
_entity.id
_entity.type
_entity.pdbx_description
1 polymer ?
#
loop_
_entity_poly.entity_id
_entity_poly.type
_entity_poly.pdbx_seq_one_letter_code
_entity_poly.pdbx_strand_id
1 'polypeptide(L)'
;MNQVVIYTDGACKGNPGPGGWGALLRSGALEKELFGGELGTTNNRMELLAVIQALAALKKPCQVALYLDSQYVRQGITEWIHGWKAKGWRTASKQPVKNVELWQRLDALVSTGGHRIEWRRVKGHSGDPGNERADELANRGVDQALGRR
;
A
#
# COMPACT_ATOMS: atom_id res chain seq x y z
N MET A 1 -13.49 -18.22 4.53
CA MET A 1 -13.04 -16.87 4.21
C MET A 1 -12.95 -16.67 2.71
N ASN A 2 -13.34 -15.51 2.23
CA ASN A 2 -13.13 -15.17 0.83
C ASN A 2 -11.63 -15.02 0.55
N GLN A 3 -11.21 -15.52 -0.60
CA GLN A 3 -9.83 -15.37 -1.04
C GLN A 3 -9.73 -14.16 -1.97
N VAL A 4 -8.79 -13.27 -1.68
CA VAL A 4 -8.56 -12.07 -2.45
C VAL A 4 -7.10 -11.96 -2.80
N VAL A 5 -6.81 -11.63 -4.06
CA VAL A 5 -5.46 -11.32 -4.50
C VAL A 5 -5.38 -9.81 -4.72
N ILE A 6 -4.38 -9.18 -4.15
CA ILE A 6 -4.19 -7.74 -4.24
C ILE A 6 -2.81 -7.43 -4.79
N TYR A 7 -2.75 -6.48 -5.73
CA TYR A 7 -1.50 -5.90 -6.23
C TYR A 7 -1.52 -4.42 -5.92
N THR A 8 -0.45 -3.90 -5.34
CA THR A 8 -0.35 -2.48 -4.99
C THR A 8 0.94 -1.88 -5.55
N ASP A 9 0.90 -0.59 -5.86
CA ASP A 9 2.07 0.14 -6.30
C ASP A 9 1.93 1.62 -5.97
N GLY A 10 3.07 2.30 -5.91
CA GLY A 10 3.15 3.74 -5.73
C GLY A 10 4.10 4.35 -6.73
N ALA A 11 3.85 5.58 -7.11
CA ALA A 11 4.68 6.35 -8.02
C ALA A 11 4.81 7.77 -7.52
N CYS A 12 5.97 8.38 -7.77
CA CYS A 12 6.19 9.77 -7.39
C CYS A 12 7.13 10.44 -8.39
N LYS A 13 6.73 11.60 -8.89
CA LYS A 13 7.54 12.38 -9.85
C LYS A 13 8.39 13.37 -9.06
N GLY A 14 9.59 12.94 -8.68
CA GLY A 14 10.39 13.63 -7.68
C GLY A 14 10.07 13.11 -6.30
N ASN A 15 10.87 13.46 -5.31
CA ASN A 15 10.70 12.93 -3.96
C ASN A 15 11.20 13.96 -2.94
N PRO A 16 10.35 14.92 -2.50
CA PRO A 16 8.90 14.99 -2.71
C PRO A 16 8.49 15.53 -4.09
N GLY A 17 7.24 15.26 -4.45
CA GLY A 17 6.65 15.71 -5.70
C GLY A 17 5.25 15.16 -5.87
N PRO A 18 4.61 15.36 -7.04
CA PRO A 18 3.30 14.76 -7.29
C PRO A 18 3.44 13.25 -7.38
N GLY A 19 2.56 12.55 -6.69
CA GLY A 19 2.58 11.09 -6.64
C GLY A 19 1.20 10.48 -6.77
N GLY A 20 1.18 9.17 -6.99
CA GLY A 20 -0.03 8.39 -7.09
C GLY A 20 0.14 7.01 -6.52
N TRP A 21 -0.98 6.39 -6.20
CA TRP A 21 -1.04 5.02 -5.72
C TRP A 21 -2.07 4.25 -6.53
N GLY A 22 -1.86 2.94 -6.64
CA GLY A 22 -2.78 2.08 -7.36
C GLY A 22 -2.92 0.74 -6.67
N ALA A 23 -4.11 0.15 -6.78
CA ALA A 23 -4.39 -1.17 -6.25
C ALA A 23 -5.35 -1.91 -7.17
N LEU A 24 -5.04 -3.19 -7.41
CA LEU A 24 -5.90 -4.10 -8.15
C LEU A 24 -6.30 -5.22 -7.19
N LEU A 25 -7.60 -5.40 -7.00
CA LEU A 25 -8.15 -6.44 -6.13
C LEU A 25 -8.92 -7.45 -6.99
N ARG A 26 -8.62 -8.73 -6.79
CA ARG A 26 -9.30 -9.83 -7.49
C ARG A 26 -9.88 -10.82 -6.50
N SER A 27 -11.13 -11.21 -6.74
CA SER A 27 -11.78 -12.26 -5.99
C SER A 27 -12.58 -13.12 -6.99
N GLY A 28 -12.04 -14.28 -7.36
CA GLY A 28 -12.61 -15.09 -8.43
C GLY A 28 -12.59 -14.31 -9.75
N ALA A 29 -13.75 -14.16 -10.38
CA ALA A 29 -13.89 -13.42 -11.63
C ALA A 29 -14.09 -11.91 -11.41
N LEU A 30 -14.24 -11.47 -10.16
CA LEU A 30 -14.48 -10.06 -9.85
C LEU A 30 -13.15 -9.32 -9.69
N GLU A 31 -13.07 -8.14 -10.30
CA GLU A 31 -11.93 -7.25 -10.15
C GLU A 31 -12.39 -5.88 -9.74
N LYS A 32 -11.59 -5.24 -8.90
CA LYS A 32 -11.81 -3.85 -8.50
C LYS A 32 -10.48 -3.11 -8.60
N GLU A 33 -10.53 -1.93 -9.19
CA GLU A 33 -9.36 -1.07 -9.35
C GLU A 33 -9.54 0.19 -8.53
N LEU A 34 -8.49 0.57 -7.81
CA LEU A 34 -8.47 1.78 -7.01
C LEU A 34 -7.23 2.58 -7.36
N PHE A 35 -7.36 3.88 -7.39
CA PHE A 35 -6.19 4.75 -7.55
C PHE A 35 -6.49 6.13 -6.98
N GLY A 36 -5.43 6.86 -6.70
CA GLY A 36 -5.53 8.23 -6.23
C GLY A 36 -4.15 8.86 -6.24
N GLY A 37 -4.09 10.15 -5.94
CA GLY A 37 -2.82 10.85 -5.95
C GLY A 37 -2.80 12.03 -5.01
N GLU A 38 -1.61 12.55 -4.78
CA GLU A 38 -1.34 13.71 -3.94
C GLU A 38 -0.26 14.56 -4.58
N LEU A 39 -0.35 15.88 -4.39
CA LEU A 39 0.74 16.79 -4.68
C LEU A 39 1.68 16.81 -3.47
N GLY A 40 2.97 17.05 -3.70
CA GLY A 40 3.91 17.19 -2.60
C GLY A 40 4.01 15.97 -1.69
N THR A 41 4.09 14.78 -2.27
CA THR A 41 4.16 13.52 -1.54
C THR A 41 5.49 12.80 -1.78
N THR A 42 5.61 11.58 -1.26
CA THR A 42 6.79 10.74 -1.43
C THR A 42 6.40 9.37 -1.94
N ASN A 43 7.36 8.66 -2.51
CA ASN A 43 7.13 7.30 -2.99
C ASN A 43 6.70 6.37 -1.84
N ASN A 44 7.38 6.45 -0.70
CA ASN A 44 7.04 5.61 0.45
C ASN A 44 5.62 5.85 0.95
N ARG A 45 5.19 7.10 0.98
CA ARG A 45 3.82 7.44 1.37
C ARG A 45 2.81 6.84 0.40
N MET A 46 3.08 6.91 -0.90
CA MET A 46 2.19 6.36 -1.93
C MET A 46 2.11 4.84 -1.85
N GLU A 47 3.23 4.18 -1.62
CA GLU A 47 3.27 2.73 -1.42
C GLU A 47 2.42 2.30 -0.22
N LEU A 48 2.55 3.00 0.91
CA LEU A 48 1.74 2.73 2.10
C LEU A 48 0.26 2.95 1.82
N LEU A 49 -0.07 4.06 1.18
CA LEU A 49 -1.46 4.43 0.95
C LEU A 49 -2.16 3.44 0.03
N ALA A 50 -1.45 2.90 -0.96
CA ALA A 50 -2.00 1.86 -1.83
C ALA A 50 -2.47 0.64 -1.03
N VAL A 51 -1.63 0.16 -0.10
CA VAL A 51 -1.96 -0.98 0.74
C VAL A 51 -3.13 -0.67 1.66
N ILE A 52 -3.12 0.50 2.29
CA ILE A 52 -4.19 0.93 3.20
C ILE A 52 -5.52 0.98 2.47
N GLN A 53 -5.56 1.62 1.31
CA GLN A 53 -6.80 1.77 0.55
C GLN A 53 -7.33 0.41 0.05
N ALA A 54 -6.42 -0.48 -0.34
CA ALA A 54 -6.80 -1.82 -0.78
C ALA A 54 -7.45 -2.61 0.36
N LEU A 55 -6.81 -2.64 1.53
CA LEU A 55 -7.35 -3.36 2.68
C LEU A 55 -8.64 -2.72 3.21
N ALA A 56 -8.73 -1.40 3.19
CA ALA A 56 -9.92 -0.69 3.63
C ALA A 56 -11.13 -0.97 2.72
N ALA A 57 -10.90 -1.38 1.47
CA ALA A 57 -11.97 -1.71 0.54
C ALA A 57 -12.61 -3.07 0.83
N LEU A 58 -11.98 -3.91 1.64
CA LEU A 58 -12.51 -5.23 1.98
C LEU A 58 -13.58 -5.08 3.05
N LYS A 59 -14.78 -5.59 2.78
CA LYS A 59 -15.94 -5.45 3.67
C LYS A 59 -16.09 -6.59 4.67
N LYS A 60 -15.37 -7.68 4.48
CA LYS A 60 -15.43 -8.88 5.31
C LYS A 60 -14.02 -9.39 5.57
N PRO A 61 -13.81 -10.16 6.64
CA PRO A 61 -12.53 -10.84 6.81
C PRO A 61 -12.21 -11.71 5.59
N CYS A 62 -11.02 -11.57 5.07
CA CYS A 62 -10.56 -12.25 3.85
C CYS A 62 -9.22 -12.92 4.07
N GLN A 63 -8.97 -13.96 3.27
CA GLN A 63 -7.63 -14.49 3.13
C GLN A 63 -7.01 -13.76 1.95
N VAL A 64 -5.95 -13.00 2.20
CA VAL A 64 -5.37 -12.07 1.24
C VAL A 64 -3.96 -12.49 0.87
N ALA A 65 -3.70 -12.59 -0.45
CA ALA A 65 -2.36 -12.65 -0.98
C ALA A 65 -2.06 -11.26 -1.54
N LEU A 66 -1.20 -10.50 -0.87
CA LEU A 66 -0.92 -9.13 -1.23
C LEU A 66 0.48 -9.03 -1.82
N TYR A 67 0.53 -8.67 -3.09
CA TYR A 67 1.77 -8.55 -3.87
C TYR A 67 2.19 -7.09 -3.93
N LEU A 68 3.41 -6.81 -3.51
CA LEU A 68 3.97 -5.46 -3.53
C LEU A 68 5.48 -5.53 -3.76
N ASP A 69 6.00 -4.50 -4.41
CA ASP A 69 7.44 -4.38 -4.65
C ASP A 69 8.12 -3.63 -3.50
N SER A 70 7.40 -2.79 -2.78
CA SER A 70 7.97 -1.93 -1.74
C SER A 70 8.54 -2.72 -0.58
N GLN A 71 9.86 -2.70 -0.44
CA GLN A 71 10.54 -3.27 0.71
C GLN A 71 10.22 -2.48 1.98
N TYR A 72 10.08 -1.17 1.85
CA TYR A 72 9.72 -0.29 2.96
C TYR A 72 8.42 -0.74 3.64
N VAL A 73 7.35 -0.94 2.86
CA VAL A 73 6.06 -1.37 3.42
C VAL A 73 6.15 -2.78 3.97
N ARG A 74 6.75 -3.70 3.20
CA ARG A 74 6.84 -5.10 3.61
C ARG A 74 7.63 -5.27 4.90
N GLN A 75 8.81 -4.66 5.00
CA GLN A 75 9.61 -4.73 6.23
C GLN A 75 8.95 -3.99 7.37
N GLY A 76 8.34 -2.86 7.09
CA GLY A 76 7.68 -2.09 8.13
C GLY A 76 6.57 -2.86 8.82
N ILE A 77 5.69 -3.50 8.05
CA ILE A 77 4.55 -4.21 8.63
C ILE A 77 4.93 -5.56 9.25
N THR A 78 5.98 -6.21 8.76
CA THR A 78 6.38 -7.52 9.27
C THR A 78 7.44 -7.44 10.36
N GLU A 79 8.25 -6.39 10.39
CA GLU A 79 9.38 -6.28 11.30
C GLU A 79 9.35 -5.02 12.17
N TRP A 80 9.42 -3.84 11.55
CA TRP A 80 9.64 -2.59 12.28
C TRP A 80 8.48 -2.19 13.20
N ILE A 81 7.26 -2.51 12.80
CA ILE A 81 6.06 -2.03 13.49
C ILE A 81 5.99 -2.52 14.94
N HIS A 82 6.51 -3.70 15.21
CA HIS A 82 6.50 -4.27 16.56
C HIS A 82 7.33 -3.42 17.52
N GLY A 83 8.49 -2.98 17.08
CA GLY A 83 9.34 -2.08 17.87
C GLY A 83 8.72 -0.71 18.03
N TRP A 84 8.12 -0.17 16.98
CA TRP A 84 7.45 1.14 17.04
C TRP A 84 6.31 1.13 18.05
N LYS A 85 5.48 0.10 18.02
CA LYS A 85 4.36 -0.03 18.96
C LYS A 85 4.86 -0.11 20.40
N ALA A 86 5.95 -0.84 20.64
CA ALA A 86 6.53 -0.97 21.97
C ALA A 86 7.14 0.34 22.48
N LYS A 87 7.55 1.23 21.55
CA LYS A 87 8.22 2.49 21.91
C LYS A 87 7.29 3.71 21.71
N GLY A 88 5.97 3.50 21.63
CA GLY A 88 5.02 4.59 21.50
C GLY A 88 5.12 5.31 20.14
N TRP A 89 5.45 4.59 19.08
CA TRP A 89 5.55 5.11 17.71
C TRP A 89 6.68 6.13 17.55
N ARG A 90 7.78 5.88 18.21
CA ARG A 90 8.98 6.72 18.12
C ARG A 90 10.17 5.89 17.65
N THR A 91 11.08 6.56 16.95
CA THR A 91 12.34 5.94 16.53
C THR A 91 13.31 5.83 17.74
N ALA A 92 14.44 5.18 17.52
CA ALA A 92 15.49 5.06 18.54
C ALA A 92 15.97 6.44 19.02
N SER A 93 15.95 7.45 18.15
CA SER A 93 16.31 8.84 18.50
C SER A 93 15.14 9.63 19.11
N LYS A 94 14.07 8.95 19.48
CA LYS A 94 12.87 9.53 20.11
C LYS A 94 12.09 10.50 19.19
N GLN A 95 12.33 10.44 17.88
CA GLN A 95 11.57 11.20 16.91
C GLN A 95 10.33 10.40 16.49
N PRO A 96 9.22 11.07 16.10
CA PRO A 96 8.07 10.35 15.57
C PRO A 96 8.46 9.53 14.34
N VAL A 97 7.88 8.34 14.21
CA VAL A 97 8.06 7.51 13.03
C VAL A 97 7.52 8.26 11.81
N LYS A 98 8.27 8.26 10.69
CA LYS A 98 7.78 8.89 9.46
C LYS A 98 6.53 8.18 8.99
N ASN A 99 5.58 8.94 8.47
CA ASN A 99 4.27 8.43 8.02
C ASN A 99 3.51 7.70 9.13
N VAL A 100 3.71 8.12 10.38
CA VAL A 100 3.15 7.44 11.55
C VAL A 100 1.64 7.25 11.45
N GLU A 101 0.90 8.24 10.95
CA GLU A 101 -0.55 8.14 10.81
C GLU A 101 -0.94 7.01 9.87
N LEU A 102 -0.20 6.85 8.78
CA LEU A 102 -0.46 5.79 7.82
C LEU A 102 -0.10 4.42 8.39
N TRP A 103 1.03 4.33 9.10
CA TRP A 103 1.41 3.09 9.76
C TRP A 103 0.40 2.67 10.81
N GLN A 104 -0.15 3.62 11.56
CA GLN A 104 -1.19 3.32 12.54
C GLN A 104 -2.48 2.86 11.87
N ARG A 105 -2.87 3.47 10.76
CA ARG A 105 -4.02 3.01 9.97
C ARG A 105 -3.82 1.60 9.44
N LEU A 106 -2.64 1.33 8.91
CA LEU A 106 -2.32 -0.01 8.40
C LEU A 106 -2.35 -1.04 9.51
N ASP A 107 -1.74 -0.73 10.65
CA ASP A 107 -1.74 -1.60 11.82
C ASP A 107 -3.17 -1.93 12.26
N ALA A 108 -4.04 -0.94 12.31
CA ALA A 108 -5.45 -1.16 12.68
C ALA A 108 -6.14 -2.09 11.71
N LEU A 109 -5.93 -1.90 10.40
CA LEU A 109 -6.54 -2.76 9.37
C LEU A 109 -6.04 -4.20 9.48
N VAL A 110 -4.77 -4.39 9.76
CA VAL A 110 -4.16 -5.71 9.89
C VAL A 110 -4.59 -6.39 11.21
N SER A 111 -4.58 -5.64 12.30
CA SER A 111 -4.83 -6.20 13.64
C SER A 111 -6.31 -6.42 13.93
N THR A 112 -7.20 -5.55 13.44
CA THR A 112 -8.62 -5.59 13.77
C THR A 112 -9.51 -6.00 12.61
N GLY A 113 -8.98 -6.03 11.38
CA GLY A 113 -9.75 -6.36 10.19
C GLY A 113 -10.12 -7.83 10.08
N GLY A 114 -9.48 -8.69 10.84
CA GLY A 114 -9.74 -10.14 10.79
C GLY A 114 -9.20 -10.83 9.55
N HIS A 115 -8.41 -10.15 8.74
CA HIS A 115 -7.83 -10.73 7.54
C HIS A 115 -6.61 -11.59 7.85
N ARG A 116 -6.42 -12.64 7.03
CA ARG A 116 -5.16 -13.38 7.00
C ARG A 116 -4.39 -12.91 5.78
N ILE A 117 -3.29 -12.20 5.99
CA ILE A 117 -2.55 -11.56 4.92
C ILE A 117 -1.20 -12.23 4.73
N GLU A 118 -0.92 -12.69 3.50
CA GLU A 118 0.41 -13.09 3.09
C GLU A 118 1.03 -11.93 2.33
N TRP A 119 2.13 -11.42 2.85
CA TRP A 119 2.87 -10.32 2.23
C TRP A 119 3.87 -10.92 1.24
N ARG A 120 3.59 -10.78 -0.04
CA ARG A 120 4.39 -11.39 -1.09
C ARG A 120 5.14 -10.34 -1.89
N ARG A 121 6.40 -10.64 -2.17
CA ARG A 121 7.22 -9.76 -2.99
C ARG A 121 6.96 -10.03 -4.47
N VAL A 122 6.72 -8.96 -5.23
CA VAL A 122 6.74 -9.02 -6.69
C VAL A 122 8.13 -8.61 -7.12
N LYS A 123 8.74 -9.36 -8.04
CA LYS A 123 9.97 -8.90 -8.68
C LYS A 123 9.58 -7.76 -9.61
N GLY A 124 10.01 -6.54 -9.31
CA GLY A 124 9.71 -5.38 -10.13
C GLY A 124 10.06 -5.62 -11.58
N HIS A 125 9.18 -5.18 -12.49
CA HIS A 125 9.36 -5.25 -13.92
C HIS A 125 9.48 -6.67 -14.49
N SER A 126 8.95 -7.67 -13.79
CA SER A 126 9.03 -9.06 -14.24
C SER A 126 7.94 -9.45 -15.24
N GLY A 127 7.14 -8.48 -15.69
CA GLY A 127 6.07 -8.75 -16.64
C GLY A 127 4.80 -9.33 -16.00
N ASP A 128 4.66 -9.29 -14.68
CA ASP A 128 3.46 -9.74 -14.00
C ASP A 128 2.30 -8.80 -14.33
N PRO A 129 1.21 -9.30 -14.97
CA PRO A 129 0.10 -8.42 -15.38
C PRO A 129 -0.56 -7.66 -14.23
N GLY A 130 -0.66 -8.27 -13.05
CA GLY A 130 -1.24 -7.60 -11.88
C GLY A 130 -0.38 -6.45 -11.40
N ASN A 131 0.93 -6.67 -11.33
CA ASN A 131 1.87 -5.64 -10.93
C ASN A 131 1.90 -4.49 -11.94
N GLU A 132 1.89 -4.83 -13.25
CA GLU A 132 1.85 -3.83 -14.31
C GLU A 132 0.57 -2.99 -14.24
N ARG A 133 -0.56 -3.61 -13.93
CA ARG A 133 -1.82 -2.88 -13.80
C ARG A 133 -1.81 -1.94 -12.59
N ALA A 134 -1.26 -2.39 -11.46
CA ALA A 134 -1.12 -1.53 -10.29
C ALA A 134 -0.21 -0.33 -10.59
N ASP A 135 0.86 -0.53 -11.36
CA ASP A 135 1.73 0.55 -11.80
C ASP A 135 0.99 1.56 -12.68
N GLU A 136 0.20 1.08 -13.64
CA GLU A 136 -0.62 1.97 -14.48
C GLU A 136 -1.60 2.78 -13.64
N LEU A 137 -2.22 2.14 -12.65
CA LEU A 137 -3.16 2.82 -11.76
C LEU A 137 -2.46 3.89 -10.92
N ALA A 138 -1.24 3.59 -10.44
CA ALA A 138 -0.46 4.56 -9.69
C ALA A 138 -0.13 5.78 -10.56
N ASN A 139 0.20 5.56 -11.83
CA ASN A 139 0.47 6.65 -12.75
C ASN A 139 -0.79 7.46 -13.08
N ARG A 140 -1.95 6.81 -13.16
CA ARG A 140 -3.22 7.53 -13.26
C ARG A 140 -3.45 8.41 -12.03
N GLY A 141 -3.06 7.94 -10.86
CA GLY A 141 -3.12 8.72 -9.63
C GLY A 141 -2.27 9.98 -9.71
N VAL A 142 -1.06 9.88 -10.29
CA VAL A 142 -0.22 11.04 -10.52
C VAL A 142 -0.93 12.04 -11.43
N ASP A 143 -1.50 11.56 -12.53
CA ASP A 143 -2.22 12.42 -13.47
C ASP A 143 -3.41 13.09 -12.82
N GLN A 144 -4.15 12.36 -11.99
CA GLN A 144 -5.27 12.92 -11.24
C GLN A 144 -4.81 14.05 -10.32
N ALA A 145 -3.70 13.84 -9.60
CA ALA A 145 -3.14 14.86 -8.70
C ALA A 145 -2.74 16.12 -9.45
N LEU A 146 -2.26 15.96 -10.70
CA LEU A 146 -1.85 17.07 -11.57
C LEU A 146 -3.02 17.69 -12.34
N GLY A 147 -4.23 17.17 -12.20
CA GLY A 147 -5.39 17.65 -12.95
C GLY A 147 -5.40 17.22 -14.42
N ARG A 148 -4.65 16.17 -14.75
CA ARG A 148 -4.61 15.61 -16.11
C ARG A 148 -5.67 14.53 -16.25
N ARG A 149 -6.15 14.34 -17.45
CA ARG A 149 -7.10 13.27 -17.77
C ARG A 149 -6.47 12.18 -18.61
#